data_b55200eff32a43ecba41a7c9225f49c4
#
_entry.id   b55200eff32a43ecba41a7c9225f49c4
#
_cell.length_a   1.000
_cell.length_b   1.000
_cell.length_c   1.000
_cell.angle_alpha   90.00
_cell.angle_beta   90.00
_cell.angle_gamma   90.00
#
_symmetry.space_group_name_H-M   'P 1'
#
loop_
_entity.id
_entity.type
_entity.pdbx_description
1 polymer ?
#
loop_
_entity_poly.entity_id
_entity_poly.type
_entity_poly.pdbx_seq_one_letter_code
_entity_poly.pdbx_strand_id
1 'polypeptide(L)'
;MGFIGSGYIGSTIARLAIEAGHQVVLSNSRGPQTLADTAAELGPRASAATSGEAAAAGDIIVVTVPVKAFPVLPAAPLAGKTVIDTCNYGPERDGHIPELDSKSVTSSELLLRYIPDALLVKAFNNIFYKHLLSLARPEGASDRSYLPIAGDSAPAKAAVTEFIESIGYSVVDAGPLADGWRQATGTPVWGTPYGPFSNEKGQPADEDTIRVALATATR
;
A
#
# COMPACT_ATOMS: atom_id res chain seq x y z
N MET A 1 8.37 11.16 1.37
CA MET A 1 7.47 10.21 0.69
C MET A 1 6.33 10.95 0.03
N GLY A 2 5.87 10.51 -1.16
CA GLY A 2 4.69 11.05 -1.84
C GLY A 2 3.50 10.10 -1.74
N PHE A 3 2.30 10.65 -1.59
CA PHE A 3 1.07 9.88 -1.48
C PHE A 3 0.09 10.29 -2.57
N ILE A 4 -0.28 9.38 -3.45
CA ILE A 4 -1.33 9.55 -4.45
C ILE A 4 -2.58 8.83 -3.96
N GLY A 5 -3.49 9.61 -3.39
CA GLY A 5 -4.65 9.16 -2.63
C GLY A 5 -4.45 9.35 -1.12
N SER A 6 -5.49 9.85 -0.47
CA SER A 6 -5.52 10.18 0.96
C SER A 6 -6.78 9.63 1.64
N GLY A 7 -7.19 8.42 1.22
CA GLY A 7 -8.24 7.64 1.88
C GLY A 7 -7.73 7.01 3.19
N TYR A 8 -8.52 6.12 3.79
CA TYR A 8 -8.20 5.51 5.08
C TYR A 8 -6.82 4.86 5.12
N ILE A 9 -6.45 4.03 4.12
CA ILE A 9 -5.13 3.38 4.07
C ILE A 9 -4.02 4.43 3.86
N GLY A 10 -4.16 5.32 2.88
CA GLY A 10 -3.14 6.34 2.60
C GLY A 10 -2.87 7.24 3.79
N SER A 11 -3.92 7.73 4.46
CA SER A 11 -3.77 8.58 5.66
C SER A 11 -3.17 7.83 6.85
N THR A 12 -3.47 6.53 7.00
CA THR A 12 -2.88 5.71 8.05
C THR A 12 -1.40 5.47 7.81
N ILE A 13 -1.00 5.10 6.58
CA ILE A 13 0.42 4.93 6.22
C ILE A 13 1.16 6.26 6.39
N ALA A 14 0.56 7.38 5.98
CA ALA A 14 1.17 8.71 6.14
C ALA A 14 1.41 9.07 7.60
N ARG A 15 0.47 8.77 8.50
CA ARG A 15 0.62 8.96 9.94
C ARG A 15 1.79 8.16 10.49
N LEU A 16 1.84 6.86 10.21
CA LEU A 16 2.93 5.98 10.64
C LEU A 16 4.28 6.42 10.06
N ALA A 17 4.32 6.87 8.80
CA ALA A 17 5.52 7.40 8.19
C ALA A 17 6.04 8.65 8.92
N ILE A 18 5.14 9.57 9.31
CA ILE A 18 5.50 10.78 10.07
C ILE A 18 6.01 10.41 11.47
N GLU A 19 5.36 9.47 12.16
CA GLU A 19 5.80 8.95 13.44
C GLU A 19 7.20 8.31 13.37
N ALA A 20 7.51 7.64 12.26
CA ALA A 20 8.84 7.11 11.94
C ALA A 20 9.85 8.17 11.46
N GLY A 21 9.45 9.45 11.38
CA GLY A 21 10.36 10.57 11.06
C GLY A 21 10.39 11.00 9.60
N HIS A 22 9.59 10.41 8.72
CA HIS A 22 9.56 10.77 7.29
C HIS A 22 8.82 12.09 7.04
N GLN A 23 9.23 12.79 5.96
CA GLN A 23 8.46 13.89 5.36
C GLN A 23 7.41 13.30 4.42
N VAL A 24 6.19 13.85 4.45
CA VAL A 24 5.03 13.34 3.71
C VAL A 24 4.41 14.44 2.86
N VAL A 25 4.17 14.15 1.58
CA VAL A 25 3.41 15.00 0.67
C VAL A 25 2.14 14.27 0.26
N LEU A 26 0.99 14.73 0.75
CA LEU A 26 -0.32 14.13 0.48
C LEU A 26 -0.93 14.70 -0.81
N SER A 27 -1.63 13.86 -1.57
CA SER A 27 -2.47 14.32 -2.67
C SER A 27 -3.78 13.54 -2.79
N ASN A 28 -4.75 14.13 -3.44
CA ASN A 28 -6.00 13.47 -3.83
C ASN A 28 -6.54 14.06 -5.14
N SER A 29 -7.63 13.50 -5.66
CA SER A 29 -8.26 13.94 -6.90
C SER A 29 -9.03 15.28 -6.80
N ARG A 30 -9.26 15.80 -5.58
CA ARG A 30 -10.02 17.02 -5.31
C ARG A 30 -9.15 18.27 -5.16
N GLY A 31 -7.84 18.07 -5.15
CA GLY A 31 -6.83 19.12 -5.02
C GLY A 31 -6.33 19.36 -3.58
N PRO A 32 -5.13 19.97 -3.46
CA PRO A 32 -4.41 20.10 -2.18
C PRO A 32 -5.17 20.90 -1.12
N GLN A 33 -5.99 21.85 -1.52
CA GLN A 33 -6.79 22.68 -0.59
C GLN A 33 -7.76 21.83 0.26
N THR A 34 -8.19 20.66 -0.24
CA THR A 34 -9.07 19.74 0.52
C THR A 34 -8.32 18.90 1.54
N LEU A 35 -7.00 19.01 1.58
CA LEU A 35 -6.12 18.28 2.50
C LEU A 35 -5.42 19.19 3.52
N ALA A 36 -5.77 20.49 3.54
CA ALA A 36 -5.14 21.46 4.44
C ALA A 36 -5.29 21.06 5.92
N ASP A 37 -6.50 20.70 6.33
CA ASP A 37 -6.78 20.27 7.70
C ASP A 37 -6.06 18.95 8.03
N THR A 38 -6.10 17.97 7.12
CA THR A 38 -5.40 16.69 7.30
C THR A 38 -3.89 16.88 7.43
N ALA A 39 -3.30 17.74 6.60
CA ALA A 39 -1.87 18.04 6.70
C ALA A 39 -1.53 18.76 8.02
N ALA A 40 -2.39 19.69 8.47
CA ALA A 40 -2.21 20.38 9.74
C ALA A 40 -2.30 19.43 10.94
N GLU A 41 -3.26 18.49 10.95
CA GLU A 41 -3.41 17.47 11.98
C GLU A 41 -2.21 16.51 12.04
N LEU A 42 -1.61 16.19 10.90
CA LEU A 42 -0.42 15.34 10.80
C LEU A 42 0.87 16.08 11.24
N GLY A 43 0.82 17.42 11.29
CA GLY A 43 1.91 18.23 11.81
C GLY A 43 2.94 18.68 10.77
N PRO A 44 4.07 19.26 11.20
CA PRO A 44 4.99 20.01 10.34
C PRO A 44 5.75 19.16 9.31
N ARG A 45 5.68 17.85 9.41
CA ARG A 45 6.26 16.92 8.40
C ARG A 45 5.29 16.56 7.28
N ALA A 46 4.05 17.02 7.34
CA ALA A 46 3.05 16.80 6.30
C ALA A 46 2.81 18.06 5.49
N SER A 47 2.62 17.89 4.20
CA SER A 47 2.16 18.93 3.29
C SER A 47 1.17 18.34 2.29
N ALA A 48 0.41 19.21 1.62
CA ALA A 48 -0.53 18.83 0.57
C ALA A 48 -0.09 19.44 -0.76
N ALA A 49 -0.20 18.64 -1.83
CA ALA A 49 0.17 19.03 -3.18
C ALA A 49 -0.75 18.36 -4.22
N THR A 50 -0.55 18.65 -5.50
CA THR A 50 -1.14 17.86 -6.59
C THR A 50 -0.50 16.47 -6.66
N SER A 51 -1.16 15.50 -7.33
CA SER A 51 -0.61 14.15 -7.48
C SER A 51 0.73 14.13 -8.21
N GLY A 52 0.92 15.02 -9.20
CA GLY A 52 2.19 15.15 -9.90
C GLY A 52 3.31 15.70 -9.01
N GLU A 53 3.03 16.72 -8.21
CA GLU A 53 3.99 17.30 -7.26
C GLU A 53 4.33 16.32 -6.14
N ALA A 54 3.34 15.60 -5.59
CA ALA A 54 3.56 14.56 -4.59
C ALA A 54 4.43 13.42 -5.14
N ALA A 55 4.18 12.98 -6.38
CA ALA A 55 5.02 12.01 -7.07
C ALA A 55 6.44 12.51 -7.31
N ALA A 56 6.61 13.77 -7.68
CA ALA A 56 7.94 14.36 -7.90
C ALA A 56 8.76 14.51 -6.61
N ALA A 57 8.11 14.89 -5.52
CA ALA A 57 8.76 15.20 -4.24
C ALA A 57 9.23 13.97 -3.46
N GLY A 58 8.60 12.81 -3.63
CA GLY A 58 8.94 11.61 -2.85
C GLY A 58 9.99 10.73 -3.52
N ASP A 59 10.83 10.06 -2.72
CA ASP A 59 11.70 8.97 -3.16
C ASP A 59 10.92 7.65 -3.24
N ILE A 60 10.03 7.41 -2.28
CA ILE A 60 9.05 6.33 -2.28
C ILE A 60 7.66 6.96 -2.43
N ILE A 61 6.86 6.40 -3.34
CA ILE A 61 5.50 6.86 -3.63
C ILE A 61 4.50 5.80 -3.21
N VAL A 62 3.46 6.18 -2.48
CA VAL A 62 2.35 5.30 -2.11
C VAL A 62 1.16 5.62 -3.00
N VAL A 63 0.73 4.65 -3.81
CA VAL A 63 -0.48 4.74 -4.64
C VAL A 63 -1.62 4.03 -3.90
N THR A 64 -2.63 4.79 -3.52
CA THR A 64 -3.79 4.32 -2.74
C THR A 64 -5.09 4.91 -3.30
N VAL A 65 -5.39 4.54 -4.55
CA VAL A 65 -6.54 5.01 -5.31
C VAL A 65 -7.43 3.85 -5.79
N PRO A 66 -8.70 4.07 -6.13
CA PRO A 66 -9.50 3.09 -6.84
C PRO A 66 -8.86 2.70 -8.18
N VAL A 67 -9.01 1.45 -8.60
CA VAL A 67 -8.43 0.93 -9.86
C VAL A 67 -8.89 1.75 -11.07
N LYS A 68 -10.13 2.21 -11.09
CA LYS A 68 -10.66 3.10 -12.14
C LYS A 68 -9.90 4.42 -12.32
N ALA A 69 -9.07 4.81 -11.34
CA ALA A 69 -8.26 6.03 -11.41
C ALA A 69 -6.86 5.82 -12.01
N PHE A 70 -6.46 4.58 -12.32
CA PHE A 70 -5.15 4.28 -12.89
C PHE A 70 -4.83 5.08 -14.17
N PRO A 71 -5.80 5.28 -15.12
CA PRO A 71 -5.53 6.02 -16.35
C PRO A 71 -5.12 7.48 -16.17
N VAL A 72 -5.41 8.08 -15.00
CA VAL A 72 -5.10 9.50 -14.74
C VAL A 72 -3.92 9.69 -13.78
N LEU A 73 -3.18 8.64 -13.46
CA LEU A 73 -1.97 8.72 -12.66
C LEU A 73 -0.86 9.50 -13.40
N PRO A 74 -0.04 10.28 -12.68
CA PRO A 74 1.04 11.06 -13.28
C PRO A 74 2.25 10.15 -13.59
N ALA A 75 2.25 9.45 -14.73
CA ALA A 75 3.27 8.46 -15.06
C ALA A 75 4.69 9.03 -15.12
N ALA A 76 4.87 10.21 -15.72
CA ALA A 76 6.21 10.79 -15.91
C ALA A 76 6.99 11.01 -14.59
N PRO A 77 6.44 11.64 -13.53
CA PRO A 77 7.16 11.79 -12.26
C PRO A 77 7.28 10.47 -11.46
N LEU A 78 6.64 9.38 -11.86
CA LEU A 78 6.76 8.05 -11.25
C LEU A 78 7.87 7.20 -11.89
N ALA A 79 8.38 7.60 -13.05
CA ALA A 79 9.42 6.85 -13.75
C ALA A 79 10.69 6.68 -12.91
N GLY A 80 11.17 5.45 -12.78
CA GLY A 80 12.34 5.07 -12.00
C GLY A 80 12.17 5.11 -10.48
N LYS A 81 10.99 5.49 -9.97
CA LYS A 81 10.73 5.55 -8.54
C LYS A 81 10.21 4.23 -7.98
N THR A 82 10.52 3.98 -6.71
CA THR A 82 9.87 2.92 -5.94
C THR A 82 8.43 3.32 -5.63
N VAL A 83 7.48 2.52 -6.11
CA VAL A 83 6.05 2.77 -5.95
C VAL A 83 5.40 1.63 -5.17
N ILE A 84 4.82 1.95 -4.02
CA ILE A 84 4.01 1.02 -3.22
C ILE A 84 2.58 1.04 -3.76
N ASP A 85 2.11 -0.11 -4.24
CA ASP A 85 0.72 -0.33 -4.66
C ASP A 85 -0.10 -0.93 -3.52
N THR A 86 -1.04 -0.15 -2.99
CA THR A 86 -1.98 -0.61 -1.96
C THR A 86 -3.37 -0.93 -2.51
N CYS A 87 -3.55 -0.89 -3.83
CA CYS A 87 -4.86 -0.92 -4.45
C CYS A 87 -5.43 -2.34 -4.48
N ASN A 88 -6.74 -2.44 -4.30
CA ASN A 88 -7.52 -3.63 -4.54
C ASN A 88 -8.58 -3.34 -5.59
N TYR A 89 -8.85 -4.31 -6.47
CA TYR A 89 -9.96 -4.24 -7.40
C TYR A 89 -11.27 -4.64 -6.72
N GLY A 90 -12.33 -3.89 -7.03
CA GLY A 90 -13.69 -4.20 -6.63
C GLY A 90 -14.67 -3.71 -7.70
N PRO A 91 -15.36 -4.63 -8.45
CA PRO A 91 -16.19 -4.26 -9.60
C PRO A 91 -17.32 -3.30 -9.25
N GLU A 92 -17.85 -3.38 -8.02
CA GLU A 92 -18.92 -2.46 -7.56
C GLU A 92 -18.44 -1.00 -7.46
N ARG A 93 -17.15 -0.79 -7.16
CA ARG A 93 -16.54 0.54 -7.03
C ARG A 93 -15.88 1.00 -8.33
N ASP A 94 -15.19 0.09 -9.01
CA ASP A 94 -14.28 0.40 -10.12
C ASP A 94 -14.94 0.21 -11.50
N GLY A 95 -16.11 -0.45 -11.53
CA GLY A 95 -16.72 -0.98 -12.76
C GLY A 95 -16.11 -2.34 -13.15
N HIS A 96 -16.76 -3.01 -14.09
CA HIS A 96 -16.27 -4.28 -14.60
C HIS A 96 -15.08 -4.07 -15.55
N ILE A 97 -13.94 -4.70 -15.22
CA ILE A 97 -12.72 -4.72 -16.03
C ILE A 97 -12.48 -6.19 -16.42
N PRO A 98 -12.72 -6.59 -17.69
CA PRO A 98 -12.76 -7.99 -18.09
C PRO A 98 -11.52 -8.81 -17.73
N GLU A 99 -10.34 -8.21 -17.81
CA GLU A 99 -9.07 -8.88 -17.46
C GLU A 99 -8.94 -9.14 -15.94
N LEU A 100 -9.48 -8.25 -15.10
CA LEU A 100 -9.49 -8.42 -13.65
C LEU A 100 -10.63 -9.35 -13.21
N ASP A 101 -11.80 -9.27 -13.86
CA ASP A 101 -12.92 -10.16 -13.60
C ASP A 101 -12.58 -11.62 -13.93
N SER A 102 -11.86 -11.85 -15.03
CA SER A 102 -11.36 -13.17 -15.44
C SER A 102 -10.09 -13.61 -14.71
N LYS A 103 -9.53 -12.75 -13.85
CA LYS A 103 -8.26 -12.96 -13.13
C LYS A 103 -7.07 -13.26 -14.06
N SER A 104 -7.14 -12.87 -15.34
CA SER A 104 -6.05 -13.06 -16.29
C SER A 104 -4.83 -12.18 -16.01
N VAL A 105 -5.05 -11.04 -15.35
CA VAL A 105 -4.01 -10.16 -14.79
C VAL A 105 -4.35 -9.78 -13.35
N THR A 106 -3.34 -9.36 -12.60
CA THR A 106 -3.53 -8.75 -11.27
C THR A 106 -3.81 -7.25 -11.40
N SER A 107 -4.38 -6.64 -10.37
CA SER A 107 -4.53 -5.17 -10.33
C SER A 107 -3.19 -4.44 -10.41
N SER A 108 -2.12 -5.03 -9.88
CA SER A 108 -0.76 -4.46 -9.93
C SER A 108 -0.16 -4.54 -11.33
N GLU A 109 -0.34 -5.65 -12.05
CA GLU A 109 0.06 -5.77 -13.46
C GLU A 109 -0.71 -4.78 -14.35
N LEU A 110 -2.02 -4.57 -14.05
CA LEU A 110 -2.79 -3.54 -14.74
C LEU A 110 -2.27 -2.14 -14.41
N LEU A 111 -1.95 -1.84 -13.15
CA LEU A 111 -1.37 -0.56 -12.76
C LEU A 111 -0.07 -0.29 -13.51
N LEU A 112 0.80 -1.28 -13.62
CA LEU A 112 2.09 -1.16 -14.31
C LEU A 112 1.95 -0.75 -15.79
N ARG A 113 0.85 -1.06 -16.45
CA ARG A 113 0.60 -0.60 -17.84
C ARG A 113 0.40 0.92 -17.94
N TYR A 114 -0.05 1.58 -16.87
CA TYR A 114 -0.23 3.04 -16.80
C TYR A 114 1.00 3.77 -16.27
N ILE A 115 1.86 3.07 -15.53
CA ILE A 115 3.10 3.62 -14.97
C ILE A 115 4.28 2.66 -15.28
N PRO A 116 4.58 2.40 -16.58
CA PRO A 116 5.44 1.27 -17.00
C PRO A 116 6.88 1.35 -16.51
N ASP A 117 7.37 2.55 -16.24
CA ASP A 117 8.75 2.78 -15.80
C ASP A 117 8.88 2.83 -14.27
N ALA A 118 7.81 2.59 -13.50
CA ALA A 118 7.84 2.55 -12.05
C ALA A 118 8.37 1.21 -11.53
N LEU A 119 9.10 1.24 -10.41
CA LEU A 119 9.54 0.05 -9.69
C LEU A 119 8.45 -0.34 -8.68
N LEU A 120 7.47 -1.11 -9.13
CA LEU A 120 6.24 -1.38 -8.38
C LEU A 120 6.43 -2.49 -7.35
N VAL A 121 5.95 -2.24 -6.14
CA VAL A 121 5.87 -3.22 -5.04
C VAL A 121 4.45 -3.22 -4.47
N LYS A 122 3.77 -4.35 -4.52
CA LYS A 122 2.48 -4.58 -3.87
C LYS A 122 2.67 -4.73 -2.38
N ALA A 123 1.98 -3.90 -1.57
CA ALA A 123 1.99 -3.98 -0.11
C ALA A 123 0.77 -3.29 0.50
N PHE A 124 0.47 -3.57 1.78
CA PHE A 124 -0.61 -2.96 2.58
C PHE A 124 -2.04 -3.20 2.08
N ASN A 125 -2.24 -3.81 0.93
CA ASN A 125 -3.58 -4.02 0.37
C ASN A 125 -4.39 -5.07 1.13
N ASN A 126 -3.75 -5.86 1.98
CA ASN A 126 -4.29 -7.02 2.68
C ASN A 126 -4.61 -6.78 4.17
N ILE A 127 -4.37 -5.57 4.69
CA ILE A 127 -4.62 -5.23 6.09
C ILE A 127 -5.66 -4.10 6.22
N PHE A 128 -6.54 -4.22 7.21
CA PHE A 128 -7.51 -3.17 7.52
C PHE A 128 -6.81 -1.95 8.15
N TYR A 129 -7.20 -0.74 7.73
CA TYR A 129 -6.50 0.50 8.15
C TYR A 129 -6.44 0.71 9.66
N LYS A 130 -7.46 0.24 10.43
CA LYS A 130 -7.45 0.31 11.88
C LYS A 130 -6.45 -0.69 12.47
N HIS A 131 -6.38 -1.90 11.91
CA HIS A 131 -5.36 -2.89 12.30
C HIS A 131 -3.95 -2.38 11.96
N LEU A 132 -3.77 -1.75 10.79
CA LEU A 132 -2.49 -1.17 10.41
C LEU A 132 -2.02 -0.10 11.42
N LEU A 133 -2.94 0.66 12.03
CA LEU A 133 -2.58 1.62 13.06
C LEU A 133 -2.33 0.95 14.42
N SER A 134 -3.17 -0.01 14.81
CA SER A 134 -3.17 -0.59 16.16
C SER A 134 -2.12 -1.69 16.38
N LEU A 135 -1.63 -2.33 15.31
CA LEU A 135 -0.68 -3.45 15.38
C LEU A 135 0.78 -3.05 15.11
N ALA A 136 1.06 -1.77 14.87
CA ALA A 136 2.43 -1.29 14.77
C ALA A 136 3.18 -1.50 16.10
N ARG A 137 4.39 -2.09 16.04
CA ARG A 137 5.21 -2.40 17.21
C ARG A 137 6.64 -1.97 16.98
N PRO A 138 7.36 -1.57 18.03
CA PRO A 138 8.79 -1.26 17.92
C PRO A 138 9.59 -2.49 17.49
N GLU A 139 10.79 -2.24 17.03
CA GLU A 139 11.75 -3.30 16.70
C GLU A 139 11.99 -4.21 17.91
N GLY A 140 12.08 -5.53 17.66
CA GLY A 140 12.29 -6.54 18.69
C GLY A 140 11.06 -6.92 19.52
N ALA A 141 9.89 -6.33 19.29
CA ALA A 141 8.66 -6.74 19.98
C ALA A 141 8.26 -8.17 19.56
N SER A 142 7.91 -9.01 20.53
CA SER A 142 7.55 -10.41 20.30
C SER A 142 6.20 -10.61 19.58
N ASP A 143 5.34 -9.57 19.61
CA ASP A 143 4.03 -9.53 18.94
C ASP A 143 4.03 -8.67 17.65
N ARG A 144 5.21 -8.48 17.04
CA ARG A 144 5.35 -7.71 15.81
C ARG A 144 4.72 -8.46 14.63
N SER A 145 3.81 -7.80 13.93
CA SER A 145 3.10 -8.38 12.80
C SER A 145 3.91 -8.32 11.51
N TYR A 146 3.65 -9.27 10.61
CA TYR A 146 4.25 -9.35 9.29
C TYR A 146 3.27 -8.91 8.20
N LEU A 147 3.78 -8.21 7.18
CA LEU A 147 3.06 -7.80 5.98
C LEU A 147 3.68 -8.48 4.74
N PRO A 148 2.88 -9.03 3.83
CA PRO A 148 3.39 -9.55 2.56
C PRO A 148 3.72 -8.42 1.59
N ILE A 149 4.80 -8.61 0.82
CA ILE A 149 5.13 -7.77 -0.33
C ILE A 149 5.34 -8.62 -1.58
N ALA A 150 5.05 -8.07 -2.76
CA ALA A 150 5.37 -8.70 -4.05
C ALA A 150 5.88 -7.64 -5.04
N GLY A 151 6.94 -7.96 -5.79
CA GLY A 151 7.55 -7.03 -6.74
C GLY A 151 8.73 -7.65 -7.48
N ASP A 152 9.07 -7.09 -8.64
CA ASP A 152 10.11 -7.65 -9.52
C ASP A 152 11.49 -7.00 -9.29
N SER A 153 11.55 -5.80 -8.72
CA SER A 153 12.78 -5.08 -8.43
C SER A 153 13.28 -5.38 -7.03
N ALA A 154 14.40 -6.08 -6.89
CA ALA A 154 15.02 -6.35 -5.60
C ALA A 154 15.39 -5.07 -4.83
N PRO A 155 15.97 -4.02 -5.45
CA PRO A 155 16.21 -2.74 -4.77
C PRO A 155 14.91 -2.08 -4.27
N ALA A 156 13.83 -2.10 -5.07
CA ALA A 156 12.56 -1.52 -4.64
C ALA A 156 11.93 -2.31 -3.48
N LYS A 157 11.97 -3.64 -3.52
CA LYS A 157 11.53 -4.48 -2.39
C LYS A 157 12.34 -4.19 -1.12
N ALA A 158 13.65 -4.01 -1.24
CA ALA A 158 14.51 -3.67 -0.09
C ALA A 158 14.11 -2.31 0.51
N ALA A 159 13.92 -1.28 -0.31
CA ALA A 159 13.48 0.04 0.16
C ALA A 159 12.09 0.02 0.82
N VAL A 160 11.16 -0.77 0.27
CA VAL A 160 9.81 -0.95 0.85
C VAL A 160 9.89 -1.75 2.15
N THR A 161 10.75 -2.77 2.24
CA THR A 161 10.98 -3.52 3.47
C THR A 161 11.50 -2.60 4.58
N GLU A 162 12.55 -1.82 4.32
CA GLU A 162 13.09 -0.84 5.27
C GLU A 162 12.02 0.15 5.74
N PHE A 163 11.20 0.65 4.83
CA PHE A 163 10.08 1.52 5.18
C PHE A 163 9.05 0.81 6.08
N ILE A 164 8.62 -0.41 5.71
CA ILE A 164 7.65 -1.19 6.49
C ILE A 164 8.21 -1.49 7.89
N GLU A 165 9.49 -1.80 7.99
CA GLU A 165 10.16 -2.04 9.26
C GLU A 165 10.22 -0.78 10.14
N SER A 166 10.49 0.36 9.53
CA SER A 166 10.54 1.65 10.24
C SER A 166 9.19 2.06 10.86
N ILE A 167 8.08 1.62 10.26
CA ILE A 167 6.72 1.93 10.75
C ILE A 167 6.12 0.84 11.64
N GLY A 168 6.91 -0.13 12.08
CA GLY A 168 6.50 -1.07 13.11
C GLY A 168 6.03 -2.45 12.64
N TYR A 169 6.41 -2.88 11.45
CA TYR A 169 6.06 -4.18 10.88
C TYR A 169 7.30 -4.94 10.42
N SER A 170 7.14 -6.25 10.23
CA SER A 170 8.10 -7.09 9.53
C SER A 170 7.55 -7.51 8.16
N VAL A 171 8.35 -8.11 7.30
CA VAL A 171 7.98 -8.39 5.91
C VAL A 171 8.10 -9.87 5.58
N VAL A 172 7.15 -10.38 4.81
CA VAL A 172 7.27 -11.65 4.08
C VAL A 172 7.32 -11.31 2.58
N ASP A 173 8.41 -11.68 1.92
CA ASP A 173 8.50 -11.59 0.45
C ASP A 173 7.66 -12.71 -0.18
N ALA A 174 6.58 -12.33 -0.86
CA ALA A 174 5.65 -13.23 -1.55
C ALA A 174 6.07 -13.53 -3.00
N GLY A 175 7.21 -13.00 -3.45
CA GLY A 175 7.76 -13.25 -4.78
C GLY A 175 7.60 -12.12 -5.78
N PRO A 176 7.53 -12.42 -7.09
CA PRO A 176 7.37 -11.43 -8.16
C PRO A 176 6.00 -10.73 -8.10
N LEU A 177 5.88 -9.60 -8.81
CA LEU A 177 4.65 -8.82 -8.86
C LEU A 177 3.44 -9.64 -9.34
N ALA A 178 3.67 -10.58 -10.26
CA ALA A 178 2.65 -11.50 -10.75
C ALA A 178 2.05 -12.39 -9.66
N ASP A 179 2.79 -12.68 -8.58
CA ASP A 179 2.29 -13.42 -7.42
C ASP A 179 1.47 -12.57 -6.45
N GLY A 180 1.38 -11.26 -6.68
CA GLY A 180 0.57 -10.33 -5.89
C GLY A 180 -0.92 -10.69 -5.79
N TRP A 181 -1.44 -11.58 -6.67
CA TRP A 181 -2.78 -12.12 -6.54
C TRP A 181 -3.01 -12.89 -5.25
N ARG A 182 -1.94 -13.47 -4.64
CA ARG A 182 -2.05 -14.23 -3.39
C ARG A 182 -2.47 -13.37 -2.21
N GLN A 183 -2.31 -12.05 -2.31
CA GLN A 183 -2.75 -11.08 -1.31
C GLN A 183 -3.94 -10.21 -1.76
N ALA A 184 -4.59 -10.57 -2.87
CA ALA A 184 -5.78 -9.86 -3.35
C ALA A 184 -7.00 -10.09 -2.45
N THR A 185 -8.02 -9.27 -2.62
CA THR A 185 -9.31 -9.39 -1.91
C THR A 185 -9.87 -10.80 -2.03
N GLY A 186 -10.30 -11.37 -0.90
CA GLY A 186 -10.90 -12.69 -0.82
C GLY A 186 -9.91 -13.86 -0.68
N THR A 187 -8.60 -13.59 -0.69
CA THR A 187 -7.61 -14.64 -0.39
C THR A 187 -7.39 -14.81 1.13
N PRO A 188 -6.82 -15.94 1.57
CA PRO A 188 -6.61 -16.20 3.00
C PRO A 188 -5.78 -15.17 3.72
N VAL A 189 -4.85 -14.47 3.04
CA VAL A 189 -4.01 -13.44 3.66
C VAL A 189 -4.69 -12.06 3.71
N TRP A 190 -5.82 -11.88 3.02
CA TRP A 190 -6.54 -10.62 2.99
C TRP A 190 -7.41 -10.44 4.25
N GLY A 191 -6.97 -9.62 5.18
CA GLY A 191 -7.65 -9.27 6.43
C GLY A 191 -7.60 -10.35 7.50
N THR A 192 -7.86 -11.60 7.16
CA THR A 192 -8.04 -12.73 8.09
C THR A 192 -6.93 -12.90 9.12
N PRO A 193 -5.63 -12.83 8.78
CA PRO A 193 -4.55 -13.02 9.76
C PRO A 193 -4.57 -11.98 10.88
N TYR A 194 -5.03 -10.76 10.59
CA TYR A 194 -5.04 -9.64 11.54
C TYR A 194 -6.34 -9.53 12.35
N GLY A 195 -7.23 -10.53 12.21
CA GLY A 195 -8.51 -10.59 12.92
C GLY A 195 -9.68 -9.97 12.16
N PRO A 196 -10.91 -10.14 12.69
CA PRO A 196 -12.11 -9.65 12.03
C PRO A 196 -12.17 -8.12 12.07
N PHE A 197 -12.71 -7.49 11.02
CA PHE A 197 -12.85 -6.04 10.92
C PHE A 197 -13.72 -5.41 12.01
N SER A 198 -14.58 -6.21 12.67
CA SER A 198 -15.35 -5.79 13.85
C SER A 198 -14.50 -5.59 15.11
N ASN A 199 -13.31 -6.20 15.18
CA ASN A 199 -12.34 -5.96 16.24
C ASN A 199 -11.31 -4.93 15.77
N GLU A 200 -11.52 -3.68 16.05
CA GLU A 200 -10.66 -2.58 15.57
C GLU A 200 -9.19 -2.65 16.07
N LYS A 201 -8.93 -3.38 17.16
CA LYS A 201 -7.58 -3.57 17.68
C LYS A 201 -6.79 -4.60 16.90
N GLY A 202 -7.48 -5.50 16.18
CA GLY A 202 -6.84 -6.59 15.48
C GLY A 202 -6.16 -7.60 16.40
N GLN A 203 -5.37 -8.48 15.77
CA GLN A 203 -4.49 -9.44 16.44
C GLN A 203 -3.16 -9.51 15.67
N PRO A 204 -2.02 -9.72 16.35
CA PRO A 204 -0.75 -9.91 15.68
C PRO A 204 -0.77 -11.12 14.74
N ALA A 205 -0.09 -10.98 13.60
CA ALA A 205 0.10 -12.05 12.63
C ALA A 205 1.61 -12.27 12.43
N ASP A 206 2.12 -13.40 12.90
CA ASP A 206 3.51 -13.77 12.77
C ASP A 206 3.87 -14.23 11.34
N GLU A 207 5.15 -14.50 11.11
CA GLU A 207 5.67 -14.89 9.82
C GLU A 207 5.01 -16.17 9.28
N ASP A 208 4.88 -17.18 10.13
CA ASP A 208 4.32 -18.48 9.75
C ASP A 208 2.84 -18.33 9.35
N THR A 209 2.07 -17.55 10.07
CA THR A 209 0.68 -17.25 9.75
C THR A 209 0.56 -16.62 8.36
N ILE A 210 1.41 -15.64 8.03
CA ILE A 210 1.39 -15.01 6.71
C ILE A 210 1.85 -15.98 5.61
N ARG A 211 2.93 -16.74 5.83
CA ARG A 211 3.43 -17.74 4.86
C ARG A 211 2.39 -18.82 4.55
N VAL A 212 1.74 -19.36 5.58
CA VAL A 212 0.66 -20.35 5.40
C VAL A 212 -0.52 -19.76 4.62
N ALA A 213 -0.95 -18.55 4.96
CA ALA A 213 -2.04 -17.87 4.27
C ALA A 213 -1.72 -17.60 2.78
N LEU A 214 -0.48 -17.20 2.46
CA LEU A 214 -0.03 -17.03 1.07
C LEU A 214 0.03 -18.37 0.32
N ALA A 215 0.52 -19.44 0.96
CA ALA A 215 0.68 -20.76 0.35
C ALA A 215 -0.69 -21.44 0.07
N THR A 216 -1.69 -21.18 0.90
CA THR A 216 -3.05 -21.74 0.76
C THR A 216 -3.95 -20.93 -0.16
N ALA A 217 -3.50 -19.77 -0.67
CA ALA A 217 -4.26 -18.98 -1.63
C ALA A 217 -4.49 -19.76 -2.93
N THR A 218 -5.71 -19.69 -3.45
CA THR A 218 -6.12 -20.26 -4.75
C THR A 218 -6.59 -19.15 -5.66
N ARG A 219 -6.24 -19.23 -6.96
CA ARG A 219 -6.57 -18.22 -7.99
C ARG A 219 -7.97 -18.44 -8.59
#